data_82875bc3227f9a91ba942484c2748ace
#
_entry.id   82875bc3227f9a91ba942484c2748ace
#
_cell.length_a   1.000
_cell.length_b   1.000
_cell.length_c   1.000
_cell.angle_alpha   90.00
_cell.angle_beta   90.00
_cell.angle_gamma   90.00
#
_symmetry.space_group_name_H-M   'P 1'
#
loop_
_entity.id
_entity.type
_entity.pdbx_description
1 polymer ?
#
loop_
_entity_poly.entity_id
_entity_poly.type
_entity_poly.pdbx_seq_one_letter_code
_entity_poly.pdbx_strand_id
1 'polypeptide(L)'
;VIVEATLAVALTPLPHVLSPPWSLWTFILRFCYNRCMSMQTERSKKARARQQQGDFQSENGGVVLPAMRPGWVDEAGFPLLPDELPVSTVRDSLYDLIPLGPREEKLIGTAPFLRLQKIKQLGFVYRIWPGATHTRYEHSLGCYYLALRALRFLLQRGADGGLFGVSVSSVQTLFVATLLHDIGHYPFSHTIEELGHPIIMHEKVGRSIIETSEIATILERDYHLSPERVADFIDPPRMRALPADDELLSTLLSGALDVDKLDYLPRDARACNVPYGGVDVARLQGALRIAPNVNGQRRIVVTHKGISPLHSLLHARQEMFDNIYWHHTARALQMMLMRAVHDGLLSGALQAERLVGLDDASILVLLADASMPASSQALAGALEMRRPYKGVLEVSRPAGRLYRQLDALYWDAQRRRHIEQALAAELAQQLDTEIADYEVLFDIPRPEKWEMDVWVSFANPPVGMDALVPWVEATGLQPDDLARYEQHQRRIRVVVADRLRELLQARRDDVLLPALERLVQ
;
A
#
# COMPACT_ATOMS: atom_id res chain seq x y z
N VAL A 1 -22.65 -6.70 53.17
CA VAL A 1 -22.78 -7.99 53.84
C VAL A 1 -22.24 -9.05 52.87
N ILE A 2 -21.14 -9.54 53.31
CA ILE A 2 -20.22 -10.53 52.77
C ILE A 2 -20.87 -11.91 52.69
N VAL A 3 -20.62 -12.69 51.66
CA VAL A 3 -20.53 -14.15 51.81
C VAL A 3 -19.38 -14.67 50.95
N GLU A 4 -18.34 -15.18 51.61
CA GLU A 4 -17.32 -16.08 51.13
C GLU A 4 -17.95 -17.45 50.79
N ALA A 5 -17.52 -18.06 49.72
CA ALA A 5 -17.72 -19.48 49.49
C ALA A 5 -16.38 -20.10 49.02
N THR A 6 -15.75 -20.79 49.93
CA THR A 6 -14.60 -21.68 49.79
C THR A 6 -14.99 -22.93 49.05
N LEU A 7 -14.33 -23.29 47.97
CA LEU A 7 -14.42 -24.62 47.37
C LEU A 7 -13.05 -25.30 47.43
N ALA A 8 -12.98 -26.28 48.33
CA ALA A 8 -11.92 -27.26 48.44
C ALA A 8 -12.15 -28.37 47.38
N VAL A 9 -11.17 -28.58 46.49
CA VAL A 9 -11.14 -29.79 45.64
C VAL A 9 -9.91 -30.59 46.04
N ALA A 10 -10.16 -31.82 46.40
CA ALA A 10 -9.22 -32.82 46.91
C ALA A 10 -8.13 -33.14 45.88
N LEU A 11 -6.88 -33.12 46.36
CA LEU A 11 -5.69 -33.62 45.70
C LEU A 11 -5.59 -35.16 45.92
N THR A 12 -5.65 -35.94 44.86
CA THR A 12 -5.14 -37.30 44.82
C THR A 12 -3.75 -37.30 44.13
N PRO A 13 -2.73 -37.97 44.65
CA PRO A 13 -1.41 -37.99 44.09
C PRO A 13 -1.29 -38.97 42.91
N LEU A 14 -0.81 -38.51 41.77
CA LEU A 14 -0.32 -39.36 40.67
C LEU A 14 1.20 -39.62 40.80
N PRO A 15 1.69 -40.78 40.33
CA PRO A 15 3.03 -41.27 40.64
C PRO A 15 4.16 -40.58 39.88
N HIS A 16 5.33 -40.64 40.51
CA HIS A 16 6.62 -40.09 40.07
C HIS A 16 6.94 -40.30 38.58
N VAL A 17 7.07 -39.19 37.83
CA VAL A 17 7.84 -39.15 36.58
C VAL A 17 9.11 -38.37 36.84
N LEU A 18 10.23 -39.03 36.56
CA LEU A 18 11.60 -38.56 36.72
C LEU A 18 11.85 -37.26 35.99
N SER A 19 12.28 -36.23 36.69
CA SER A 19 12.80 -34.98 36.14
C SER A 19 14.10 -35.25 35.39
N PRO A 20 14.30 -34.73 34.14
CA PRO A 20 15.60 -34.83 33.47
C PRO A 20 16.60 -33.88 34.12
N PRO A 21 17.88 -34.28 34.18
CA PRO A 21 18.92 -33.52 34.88
C PRO A 21 19.23 -32.22 34.10
N TRP A 22 19.21 -31.12 34.82
CA TRP A 22 19.55 -29.75 34.36
C TRP A 22 20.97 -29.61 33.77
N SER A 23 21.81 -30.65 33.86
CA SER A 23 23.19 -30.68 33.35
C SER A 23 23.31 -30.72 31.82
N LEU A 24 22.31 -31.23 31.09
CA LEU A 24 22.39 -31.36 29.63
C LEU A 24 22.15 -30.01 28.90
N TRP A 25 21.24 -29.20 29.41
CA TRP A 25 20.95 -27.89 28.84
C TRP A 25 22.08 -26.87 29.06
N THR A 26 22.74 -26.94 30.21
CA THR A 26 23.89 -26.09 30.52
C THR A 26 25.10 -26.47 29.66
N PHE A 27 25.26 -27.75 29.31
CA PHE A 27 26.32 -28.22 28.43
C PHE A 27 26.09 -27.82 26.97
N ILE A 28 24.86 -27.92 26.46
CA ILE A 28 24.49 -27.51 25.09
C ILE A 28 24.64 -26.01 24.94
N LEU A 29 24.17 -25.20 25.88
CA LEU A 29 24.29 -23.74 25.83
C LEU A 29 25.77 -23.28 25.90
N ARG A 30 26.62 -23.94 26.73
CA ARG A 30 28.05 -23.66 26.77
C ARG A 30 28.78 -24.09 25.49
N PHE A 31 28.37 -25.20 24.89
CA PHE A 31 28.96 -25.66 23.63
C PHE A 31 28.59 -24.76 22.46
N CYS A 32 27.32 -24.33 22.36
CA CYS A 32 26.87 -23.37 21.36
C CYS A 32 27.49 -21.99 21.56
N TYR A 33 27.61 -21.51 22.81
CA TYR A 33 28.21 -20.21 23.11
C TYR A 33 29.71 -20.20 22.76
N ASN A 34 30.47 -21.23 23.17
CA ASN A 34 31.88 -21.31 22.86
C ASN A 34 32.17 -21.50 21.35
N ARG A 35 31.29 -22.20 20.62
CA ARG A 35 31.41 -22.34 19.17
C ARG A 35 31.07 -21.05 18.41
N CYS A 36 30.09 -20.26 18.89
CA CYS A 36 29.80 -18.95 18.36
C CYS A 36 30.94 -17.95 18.59
N MET A 37 31.53 -17.95 19.79
CA MET A 37 32.66 -17.09 20.15
C MET A 37 33.94 -17.45 19.41
N SER A 38 34.22 -18.76 19.18
CA SER A 38 35.35 -19.18 18.36
C SER A 38 35.20 -18.83 16.88
N MET A 39 33.98 -18.90 16.32
CA MET A 39 33.72 -18.49 14.94
C MET A 39 33.81 -16.95 14.75
N GLN A 40 33.44 -16.16 15.77
CA GLN A 40 33.63 -14.71 15.74
C GLN A 40 35.09 -14.29 15.83
N THR A 41 35.89 -15.00 16.68
CA THR A 41 37.34 -14.76 16.78
C THR A 41 38.11 -15.21 15.54
N GLU A 42 37.72 -16.27 14.87
CA GLU A 42 38.33 -16.66 13.59
C GLU A 42 37.94 -15.70 12.43
N ARG A 43 36.70 -15.23 12.42
CA ARG A 43 36.26 -14.21 11.41
C ARG A 43 37.00 -12.89 11.61
N SER A 44 37.17 -12.41 12.85
CA SER A 44 37.93 -11.19 13.12
C SER A 44 39.44 -11.35 12.87
N LYS A 45 40.03 -12.55 13.10
CA LYS A 45 41.42 -12.83 12.69
C LYS A 45 41.60 -12.89 11.18
N LYS A 46 40.65 -13.50 10.43
CA LYS A 46 40.67 -13.50 8.95
C LYS A 46 40.44 -12.10 8.36
N ALA A 47 39.61 -11.27 9.02
CA ALA A 47 39.42 -9.87 8.60
C ALA A 47 40.68 -9.03 8.83
N ARG A 48 41.36 -9.18 9.99
CA ARG A 48 42.65 -8.51 10.28
C ARG A 48 43.81 -9.02 9.41
N ALA A 49 43.85 -10.31 9.08
CA ALA A 49 44.87 -10.86 8.17
C ALA A 49 44.67 -10.36 6.72
N ARG A 50 43.42 -10.10 6.27
CA ARG A 50 43.14 -9.47 4.97
C ARG A 50 43.49 -7.98 4.95
N GLN A 51 43.39 -7.29 6.10
CA GLN A 51 43.76 -5.88 6.22
C GLN A 51 45.28 -5.67 6.26
N GLN A 52 46.07 -6.67 6.73
CA GLN A 52 47.53 -6.61 6.74
C GLN A 52 48.20 -7.05 5.42
N GLN A 53 47.48 -7.64 4.49
CA GLN A 53 47.99 -8.01 3.16
C GLN A 53 47.75 -6.93 2.06
N GLY A 54 47.26 -5.75 2.44
CA GLY A 54 46.96 -4.64 1.54
C GLY A 54 48.09 -3.62 1.29
N ASP A 55 49.23 -3.76 1.98
CA ASP A 55 50.39 -2.86 1.78
C ASP A 55 51.39 -3.47 0.80
N PHE A 56 51.05 -3.47 -0.49
CA PHE A 56 52.04 -3.59 -1.53
C PHE A 56 52.19 -2.24 -2.27
N GLN A 57 53.28 -1.57 -2.01
CA GLN A 57 53.74 -0.46 -2.83
C GLN A 57 53.98 -0.94 -4.27
N SER A 58 53.31 -0.33 -5.23
CA SER A 58 53.65 -0.50 -6.63
C SER A 58 54.28 0.78 -7.16
N GLU A 59 55.55 0.69 -7.46
CA GLU A 59 56.15 1.58 -8.42
C GLU A 59 55.70 1.21 -9.85
N ASN A 60 55.27 2.23 -10.61
CA ASN A 60 55.08 2.27 -12.06
C ASN A 60 53.78 1.70 -12.66
N GLY A 61 53.01 2.61 -13.23
CA GLY A 61 52.03 2.37 -14.29
C GLY A 61 50.60 2.25 -13.82
N GLY A 62 49.93 3.38 -13.59
CA GLY A 62 48.61 3.48 -13.03
C GLY A 62 47.53 2.73 -13.77
N VAL A 63 47.14 1.58 -13.20
CA VAL A 63 45.75 1.20 -13.14
C VAL A 63 45.29 1.62 -11.75
N VAL A 64 44.64 2.74 -11.67
CA VAL A 64 43.86 3.09 -10.49
C VAL A 64 42.78 2.04 -10.39
N LEU A 65 43.03 1.00 -9.57
CA LEU A 65 41.92 0.20 -9.03
C LEU A 65 40.93 1.23 -8.51
N PRO A 66 39.62 1.12 -8.81
CA PRO A 66 38.67 2.01 -8.22
C PRO A 66 38.86 1.85 -6.71
N ALA A 67 39.31 2.92 -6.07
CA ALA A 67 39.34 3.05 -4.64
C ALA A 67 38.00 2.50 -4.14
N MET A 68 38.03 1.78 -3.02
CA MET A 68 36.80 1.37 -2.32
C MET A 68 35.77 2.44 -2.57
N ARG A 69 34.65 2.06 -3.20
CA ARG A 69 33.62 3.01 -3.55
C ARG A 69 33.38 3.87 -2.33
N PRO A 70 33.60 5.19 -2.38
CA PRO A 70 33.15 6.04 -1.31
C PRO A 70 31.69 5.64 -1.08
N GLY A 71 31.30 5.35 0.16
CA GLY A 71 29.91 5.08 0.46
C GLY A 71 29.09 6.10 -0.30
N TRP A 72 27.99 5.70 -0.90
CA TRP A 72 27.17 6.58 -1.71
C TRP A 72 26.93 7.85 -0.91
N VAL A 73 27.58 8.90 -1.30
CA VAL A 73 27.48 10.23 -0.70
C VAL A 73 26.89 11.18 -1.73
N ASP A 74 26.14 12.15 -1.27
CA ASP A 74 25.66 13.24 -2.12
C ASP A 74 26.80 14.21 -2.46
N GLU A 75 26.50 15.23 -3.28
CA GLU A 75 27.47 16.26 -3.68
C GLU A 75 28.03 17.05 -2.48
N ALA A 76 27.33 17.08 -1.35
CA ALA A 76 27.75 17.68 -0.09
C ALA A 76 28.53 16.70 0.82
N GLY A 77 28.76 15.45 0.37
CA GLY A 77 29.52 14.44 1.10
C GLY A 77 28.72 13.68 2.16
N PHE A 78 27.38 13.76 2.15
CA PHE A 78 26.53 13.01 3.08
C PHE A 78 26.28 11.59 2.55
N PRO A 79 26.37 10.56 3.42
CA PRO A 79 26.02 9.20 3.05
C PRO A 79 24.56 9.11 2.59
N LEU A 80 24.33 8.39 1.51
CA LEU A 80 22.99 8.13 0.99
C LEU A 80 22.24 7.07 1.77
N LEU A 81 22.96 6.14 2.37
CA LEU A 81 22.39 5.09 3.20
C LEU A 81 22.54 5.47 4.68
N PRO A 82 21.47 5.60 5.42
CA PRO A 82 21.48 6.08 6.81
C PRO A 82 22.33 5.26 7.78
N ASP A 83 22.68 4.02 7.46
CA ASP A 83 23.38 3.10 8.36
C ASP A 83 24.81 3.48 8.73
N GLU A 84 25.41 4.43 8.01
CA GLU A 84 26.79 4.87 8.26
C GLU A 84 26.84 6.15 9.11
N LEU A 85 25.69 6.70 9.48
CA LEU A 85 25.56 7.90 10.31
C LEU A 85 25.03 7.56 11.71
N PRO A 86 25.27 8.40 12.72
CA PRO A 86 24.49 8.39 13.94
C PRO A 86 23.06 8.78 13.60
N VAL A 87 22.21 7.78 13.42
CA VAL A 87 20.82 7.90 12.98
C VAL A 87 19.88 7.73 14.15
N SER A 88 18.74 8.40 14.08
CA SER A 88 17.58 8.01 14.84
C SER A 88 16.90 6.81 14.22
N THR A 89 16.05 6.16 14.97
CA THR A 89 15.28 5.01 14.50
C THR A 89 13.82 5.15 14.90
N VAL A 90 12.92 4.77 14.00
CA VAL A 90 11.50 4.61 14.31
C VAL A 90 11.19 3.12 14.44
N ARG A 91 10.51 2.74 15.52
CA ARG A 91 10.06 1.36 15.67
C ARG A 91 8.82 1.14 14.83
N ASP A 92 8.89 0.13 13.98
CA ASP A 92 7.81 -0.28 13.07
C ASP A 92 7.32 -1.68 13.38
N SER A 93 6.05 -1.94 13.12
CA SER A 93 5.43 -3.23 13.41
C SER A 93 5.91 -4.37 12.52
N LEU A 94 6.39 -4.09 11.28
CA LEU A 94 6.88 -5.08 10.33
C LEU A 94 8.40 -5.18 10.29
N TYR A 95 9.08 -4.04 10.38
CA TYR A 95 10.51 -3.91 10.07
C TYR A 95 11.38 -3.70 11.30
N ASP A 96 10.77 -3.71 12.48
CA ASP A 96 11.41 -3.49 13.78
C ASP A 96 11.97 -2.07 13.92
N LEU A 97 13.11 -1.75 13.36
CA LEU A 97 13.75 -0.44 13.43
C LEU A 97 14.00 0.10 12.01
N ILE A 98 13.34 1.22 11.69
CA ILE A 98 13.56 1.96 10.44
C ILE A 98 14.58 3.07 10.72
N PRO A 99 15.77 3.05 10.10
CA PRO A 99 16.77 4.09 10.30
C PRO A 99 16.39 5.38 9.55
N LEU A 100 16.60 6.53 10.20
CA LEU A 100 16.37 7.85 9.64
C LEU A 100 17.63 8.70 9.79
N GLY A 101 18.01 9.38 8.74
CA GLY A 101 19.03 10.43 8.78
C GLY A 101 18.45 11.77 9.23
N PRO A 102 19.31 12.77 9.54
CA PRO A 102 18.85 14.09 9.97
C PRO A 102 17.97 14.83 8.95
N ARG A 103 18.10 14.51 7.66
CA ARG A 103 17.30 15.10 6.58
C ARG A 103 15.91 14.47 6.52
N GLU A 104 15.82 13.15 6.65
CA GLU A 104 14.58 12.40 6.71
C GLU A 104 13.77 12.83 7.93
N GLU A 105 14.40 13.04 9.09
CA GLU A 105 13.72 13.55 10.28
C GLU A 105 13.06 14.91 10.05
N LYS A 106 13.73 15.81 9.32
CA LYS A 106 13.12 17.11 8.97
C LYS A 106 11.89 16.94 8.07
N LEU A 107 11.95 16.05 7.08
CA LEU A 107 10.82 15.80 6.18
C LEU A 107 9.63 15.21 6.92
N ILE A 108 9.84 14.17 7.73
CA ILE A 108 8.74 13.53 8.47
C ILE A 108 8.20 14.42 9.60
N GLY A 109 8.95 15.44 10.02
CA GLY A 109 8.51 16.45 11.00
C GLY A 109 7.67 17.57 10.41
N THR A 110 7.50 17.66 9.09
CA THR A 110 6.68 18.70 8.46
C THR A 110 5.19 18.50 8.72
N ALA A 111 4.44 19.60 8.78
CA ALA A 111 3.00 19.54 9.04
C ALA A 111 2.24 18.69 8.02
N PRO A 112 2.51 18.77 6.68
CA PRO A 112 1.89 17.88 5.70
C PRO A 112 2.18 16.39 5.96
N PHE A 113 3.42 16.03 6.33
CA PHE A 113 3.76 14.64 6.59
C PHE A 113 3.13 14.13 7.90
N LEU A 114 3.15 14.93 8.97
CA LEU A 114 2.52 14.59 10.24
C LEU A 114 1.00 14.40 10.13
N ARG A 115 0.34 15.07 9.16
CA ARG A 115 -1.08 14.83 8.86
C ARG A 115 -1.37 13.37 8.53
N LEU A 116 -0.44 12.66 7.89
CA LEU A 116 -0.59 11.24 7.55
C LEU A 116 -0.79 10.34 8.77
N GLN A 117 -0.36 10.73 9.96
CA GLN A 117 -0.63 10.02 11.22
C GLN A 117 -2.13 9.96 11.57
N LYS A 118 -2.94 10.83 10.97
CA LYS A 118 -4.38 10.94 11.22
C LYS A 118 -5.23 10.40 10.08
N ILE A 119 -4.60 9.85 9.03
CA ILE A 119 -5.26 9.21 7.88
C ILE A 119 -4.97 7.72 7.93
N LYS A 120 -6.01 6.93 8.17
CA LYS A 120 -5.88 5.46 8.21
C LYS A 120 -5.66 4.90 6.82
N GLN A 121 -4.72 3.96 6.70
CA GLN A 121 -4.38 3.28 5.44
C GLN A 121 -5.61 2.65 4.78
N LEU A 122 -6.44 1.98 5.56
CA LEU A 122 -7.59 1.22 5.08
C LEU A 122 -8.94 1.92 5.30
N GLY A 123 -8.94 3.25 5.55
CA GLY A 123 -10.18 4.00 5.75
C GLY A 123 -11.08 3.37 6.80
N PHE A 124 -12.31 2.95 6.42
CA PHE A 124 -13.31 2.41 7.34
C PHE A 124 -13.09 0.94 7.76
N VAL A 125 -12.09 0.25 7.25
CA VAL A 125 -11.84 -1.17 7.55
C VAL A 125 -11.68 -1.44 9.04
N TYR A 126 -11.12 -0.49 9.81
CA TYR A 126 -11.00 -0.59 11.28
C TYR A 126 -12.36 -0.75 12.00
N ARG A 127 -13.47 -0.39 11.35
CA ARG A 127 -14.82 -0.59 11.89
C ARG A 127 -15.23 -2.07 11.91
N ILE A 128 -14.56 -2.92 11.11
CA ILE A 128 -14.79 -4.36 10.99
C ILE A 128 -13.63 -5.11 11.66
N TRP A 129 -12.39 -4.72 11.36
CA TRP A 129 -11.17 -5.24 11.96
C TRP A 129 -10.56 -4.18 12.90
N PRO A 130 -10.86 -4.20 14.21
CA PRO A 130 -10.45 -3.14 15.13
C PRO A 130 -8.94 -2.90 15.19
N GLY A 131 -8.12 -3.89 14.82
CA GLY A 131 -6.67 -3.77 14.72
C GLY A 131 -6.18 -2.99 13.49
N ALA A 132 -7.02 -2.79 12.46
CA ALA A 132 -6.67 -2.10 11.22
C ALA A 132 -6.66 -0.57 11.38
N THR A 133 -5.87 -0.07 12.32
CA THR A 133 -5.77 1.35 12.68
C THR A 133 -4.48 2.01 12.21
N HIS A 134 -3.58 1.26 11.57
CA HIS A 134 -2.34 1.78 11.00
C HIS A 134 -2.61 2.90 9.98
N THR A 135 -1.63 3.77 9.87
CA THR A 135 -1.78 5.05 9.19
C THR A 135 -0.90 5.12 7.94
N ARG A 136 -1.19 6.08 7.06
CA ARG A 136 -0.35 6.38 5.92
C ARG A 136 1.06 6.83 6.31
N TYR A 137 1.24 7.36 7.50
CA TYR A 137 2.54 7.69 8.06
C TYR A 137 3.43 6.45 8.21
N GLU A 138 2.89 5.38 8.83
CA GLU A 138 3.62 4.12 9.02
C GLU A 138 3.94 3.45 7.68
N HIS A 139 2.98 3.48 6.76
CA HIS A 139 3.15 2.97 5.41
C HIS A 139 4.24 3.71 4.63
N SER A 140 4.25 5.03 4.63
CA SER A 140 5.29 5.83 3.96
C SER A 140 6.70 5.54 4.50
N LEU A 141 6.83 5.37 5.81
CA LEU A 141 8.10 4.93 6.43
C LEU A 141 8.49 3.51 5.99
N GLY A 142 7.52 2.61 5.88
CA GLY A 142 7.74 1.26 5.39
C GLY A 142 8.22 1.22 3.94
N CYS A 143 7.60 1.99 3.06
CA CYS A 143 8.02 2.15 1.66
C CYS A 143 9.45 2.67 1.55
N TYR A 144 9.79 3.70 2.33
CA TYR A 144 11.15 4.21 2.42
C TYR A 144 12.15 3.12 2.85
N TYR A 145 11.83 2.35 3.89
CA TYR A 145 12.69 1.25 4.36
C TYR A 145 12.88 0.18 3.29
N LEU A 146 11.81 -0.19 2.59
CA LEU A 146 11.89 -1.17 1.51
C LEU A 146 12.70 -0.66 0.31
N ALA A 147 12.64 0.64 0.00
CA ALA A 147 13.49 1.26 -1.02
C ALA A 147 14.97 1.18 -0.61
N LEU A 148 15.31 1.48 0.66
CA LEU A 148 16.66 1.31 1.19
C LEU A 148 17.16 -0.13 1.02
N ARG A 149 16.34 -1.11 1.35
CA ARG A 149 16.71 -2.54 1.21
C ARG A 149 16.87 -2.96 -0.24
N ALA A 150 15.96 -2.57 -1.12
CA ALA A 150 16.03 -2.87 -2.55
C ALA A 150 17.34 -2.33 -3.15
N LEU A 151 17.67 -1.08 -2.84
CA LEU A 151 18.91 -0.46 -3.31
C LEU A 151 20.16 -1.14 -2.76
N ARG A 152 20.16 -1.58 -1.50
CA ARG A 152 21.26 -2.39 -0.95
C ARG A 152 21.50 -3.66 -1.74
N PHE A 153 20.44 -4.41 -2.04
CA PHE A 153 20.56 -5.63 -2.84
C PHE A 153 21.11 -5.32 -4.24
N LEU A 154 20.65 -4.24 -4.88
CA LEU A 154 21.15 -3.82 -6.17
C LEU A 154 22.61 -3.31 -6.10
N LEU A 155 23.01 -2.58 -5.06
CA LEU A 155 24.41 -2.16 -4.84
C LEU A 155 25.35 -3.36 -4.68
N GLN A 156 24.94 -4.39 -3.93
CA GLN A 156 25.73 -5.60 -3.70
C GLN A 156 26.00 -6.41 -4.97
N ARG A 157 25.17 -6.27 -6.02
CA ARG A 157 25.37 -6.94 -7.31
C ARG A 157 26.54 -6.34 -8.12
N GLY A 158 26.96 -5.14 -7.81
CA GLY A 158 28.05 -4.48 -8.54
C GLY A 158 27.74 -4.25 -10.01
N ALA A 159 28.66 -4.63 -10.90
CA ALA A 159 28.49 -4.49 -12.35
C ALA A 159 27.52 -5.54 -12.95
N ASP A 160 27.24 -6.65 -12.24
CA ASP A 160 26.35 -7.70 -12.72
C ASP A 160 24.90 -7.44 -12.31
N GLY A 161 24.24 -6.51 -13.03
CA GLY A 161 22.84 -6.18 -12.85
C GLY A 161 22.54 -5.34 -11.60
N GLY A 162 23.52 -4.56 -11.14
CA GLY A 162 23.39 -3.61 -10.03
C GLY A 162 23.25 -2.15 -10.47
N LEU A 163 23.41 -1.23 -9.51
CA LEU A 163 23.27 0.23 -9.71
C LEU A 163 24.49 0.90 -10.39
N PHE A 164 25.35 0.14 -11.07
CA PHE A 164 26.52 0.71 -11.72
C PHE A 164 26.10 1.77 -12.75
N GLY A 165 26.66 2.97 -12.65
CA GLY A 165 26.37 4.09 -13.54
C GLY A 165 25.02 4.79 -13.29
N VAL A 166 24.26 4.43 -12.24
CA VAL A 166 23.09 5.20 -11.80
C VAL A 166 23.55 6.40 -10.98
N SER A 167 22.94 7.57 -11.22
CA SER A 167 23.32 8.80 -10.55
C SER A 167 22.92 8.79 -9.06
N VAL A 168 23.75 9.38 -8.22
CA VAL A 168 23.50 9.54 -6.79
C VAL A 168 22.22 10.33 -6.55
N SER A 169 22.02 11.41 -7.32
CA SER A 169 20.83 12.26 -7.17
C SER A 169 19.53 11.52 -7.52
N SER A 170 19.55 10.58 -8.48
CA SER A 170 18.38 9.74 -8.79
C SER A 170 18.04 8.79 -7.62
N VAL A 171 19.06 8.23 -6.96
CA VAL A 171 18.87 7.40 -5.76
C VAL A 171 18.29 8.21 -4.61
N GLN A 172 18.77 9.43 -4.38
CA GLN A 172 18.22 10.34 -3.37
C GLN A 172 16.77 10.71 -3.68
N THR A 173 16.48 11.00 -4.96
CA THR A 173 15.12 11.33 -5.39
C THR A 173 14.16 10.17 -5.10
N LEU A 174 14.57 8.91 -5.34
CA LEU A 174 13.76 7.75 -4.98
C LEU A 174 13.45 7.69 -3.48
N PHE A 175 14.45 7.89 -2.60
CA PHE A 175 14.21 7.85 -1.15
C PHE A 175 13.21 8.91 -0.69
N VAL A 176 13.38 10.13 -1.18
CA VAL A 176 12.48 11.22 -0.84
C VAL A 176 11.09 10.98 -1.43
N ALA A 177 11.02 10.54 -2.68
CA ALA A 177 9.74 10.24 -3.33
C ALA A 177 8.99 9.12 -2.60
N THR A 178 9.68 8.08 -2.12
CA THR A 178 9.03 7.00 -1.34
C THR A 178 8.51 7.47 0.02
N LEU A 179 9.13 8.45 0.67
CA LEU A 179 8.57 9.07 1.86
C LEU A 179 7.31 9.89 1.52
N LEU A 180 7.33 10.62 0.43
CA LEU A 180 6.34 11.65 0.11
C LEU A 180 5.21 11.18 -0.81
N HIS A 181 5.23 9.92 -1.32
CA HIS A 181 4.28 9.48 -2.35
C HIS A 181 2.81 9.59 -1.93
N ASP A 182 2.53 9.38 -0.67
CA ASP A 182 1.17 9.40 -0.09
C ASP A 182 0.75 10.76 0.50
N ILE A 183 1.60 11.79 0.41
CA ILE A 183 1.40 13.06 1.11
C ILE A 183 0.13 13.81 0.69
N GLY A 184 -0.35 13.55 -0.53
CA GLY A 184 -1.55 14.14 -1.09
C GLY A 184 -2.86 13.45 -0.75
N HIS A 185 -2.84 12.33 -0.03
CA HIS A 185 -4.06 11.56 0.27
C HIS A 185 -5.11 12.36 1.02
N TYR A 186 -6.36 12.14 0.60
CA TYR A 186 -7.55 12.63 1.27
C TYR A 186 -7.88 11.81 2.53
N PRO A 187 -8.73 12.34 3.43
CA PRO A 187 -9.32 11.54 4.50
C PRO A 187 -9.96 10.25 3.97
N PHE A 188 -9.84 9.17 4.72
CA PHE A 188 -10.30 7.83 4.32
C PHE A 188 -9.70 7.34 2.99
N SER A 189 -8.50 7.80 2.66
CA SER A 189 -7.67 7.32 1.56
C SER A 189 -8.35 7.47 0.18
N HIS A 190 -8.42 6.44 -0.65
CA HIS A 190 -8.95 6.50 -2.01
C HIS A 190 -10.47 6.70 -2.11
N THR A 191 -11.22 6.66 -0.99
CA THR A 191 -12.69 6.74 -1.02
C THR A 191 -13.20 7.99 -1.70
N ILE A 192 -12.60 9.16 -1.42
CA ILE A 192 -13.05 10.45 -1.99
C ILE A 192 -12.66 10.56 -3.46
N GLU A 193 -11.54 9.99 -3.86
CA GLU A 193 -11.07 10.02 -5.26
C GLU A 193 -11.99 9.28 -6.23
N GLU A 194 -12.74 8.29 -5.76
CA GLU A 194 -13.71 7.56 -6.57
C GLU A 194 -14.88 8.48 -7.06
N LEU A 195 -15.01 9.69 -6.53
CA LEU A 195 -15.96 10.68 -7.04
C LEU A 195 -15.55 11.27 -8.40
N GLY A 196 -14.27 11.29 -8.71
CA GLY A 196 -13.77 11.97 -9.91
C GLY A 196 -13.92 13.48 -9.83
N HIS A 197 -13.95 14.17 -10.97
CA HIS A 197 -14.04 15.63 -11.01
C HIS A 197 -15.20 16.19 -10.15
N PRO A 198 -14.98 17.22 -9.31
CA PRO A 198 -13.79 18.10 -9.22
C PRO A 198 -12.64 17.56 -8.35
N ILE A 199 -12.75 16.38 -7.78
CA ILE A 199 -11.70 15.76 -6.98
C ILE A 199 -10.57 15.32 -7.93
N ILE A 200 -9.33 15.70 -7.60
CA ILE A 200 -8.14 15.31 -8.34
C ILE A 200 -7.43 14.16 -7.61
N MET A 201 -6.64 13.39 -8.34
CA MET A 201 -5.89 12.26 -7.79
C MET A 201 -4.85 12.74 -6.76
N HIS A 202 -4.62 11.94 -5.71
CA HIS A 202 -3.71 12.29 -4.61
C HIS A 202 -2.27 12.55 -5.07
N GLU A 203 -1.81 11.91 -6.15
CA GLU A 203 -0.48 12.16 -6.71
C GLU A 203 -0.34 13.62 -7.16
N LYS A 204 -1.38 14.20 -7.77
CA LYS A 204 -1.39 15.62 -8.18
C LYS A 204 -1.52 16.57 -7.00
N VAL A 205 -2.29 16.19 -5.97
CA VAL A 205 -2.33 16.92 -4.71
C VAL A 205 -0.96 16.88 -4.04
N GLY A 206 -0.32 15.71 -4.02
CA GLY A 206 1.03 15.49 -3.52
C GLY A 206 2.05 16.38 -4.22
N ARG A 207 2.00 16.46 -5.56
CA ARG A 207 2.83 17.37 -6.36
C ARG A 207 2.69 18.81 -5.86
N SER A 208 1.47 19.31 -5.72
CA SER A 208 1.24 20.67 -5.24
C SER A 208 1.82 20.90 -3.83
N ILE A 209 1.62 19.95 -2.91
CA ILE A 209 2.17 20.04 -1.55
C ILE A 209 3.70 20.04 -1.58
N ILE A 210 4.33 19.16 -2.35
CA ILE A 210 5.80 19.05 -2.48
C ILE A 210 6.39 20.34 -3.04
N GLU A 211 5.75 20.94 -4.04
CA GLU A 211 6.26 22.13 -4.73
C GLU A 211 5.98 23.44 -3.99
N THR A 212 4.98 23.51 -3.12
CA THR A 212 4.53 24.78 -2.53
C THR A 212 4.61 24.89 -1.01
N SER A 213 4.89 23.78 -0.30
CA SER A 213 4.98 23.77 1.16
C SER A 213 6.42 23.93 1.67
N GLU A 214 6.60 23.85 2.99
CA GLU A 214 7.91 23.82 3.65
C GLU A 214 8.82 22.68 3.15
N ILE A 215 8.23 21.63 2.56
CA ILE A 215 8.95 20.51 1.96
C ILE A 215 9.83 20.99 0.82
N ALA A 216 9.37 21.89 -0.05
CA ALA A 216 10.16 22.45 -1.13
C ALA A 216 11.49 23.05 -0.63
N THR A 217 11.42 23.85 0.44
CA THR A 217 12.61 24.46 1.06
C THR A 217 13.59 23.41 1.59
N ILE A 218 13.08 22.33 2.20
CA ILE A 218 13.93 21.23 2.71
C ILE A 218 14.60 20.51 1.54
N LEU A 219 13.86 20.22 0.46
CA LEU A 219 14.40 19.55 -0.72
C LEU A 219 15.53 20.34 -1.38
N GLU A 220 15.32 21.62 -1.59
CA GLU A 220 16.32 22.49 -2.22
C GLU A 220 17.55 22.70 -1.35
N ARG A 221 17.34 23.01 -0.05
CA ARG A 221 18.42 23.37 0.86
C ARG A 221 19.22 22.17 1.36
N ASP A 222 18.50 21.09 1.78
CA ASP A 222 19.12 19.99 2.52
C ASP A 222 19.42 18.77 1.63
N TYR A 223 18.71 18.62 0.50
CA TYR A 223 18.92 17.53 -0.46
C TYR A 223 19.51 17.97 -1.80
N HIS A 224 19.52 19.28 -2.09
CA HIS A 224 19.90 19.83 -3.39
C HIS A 224 19.08 19.22 -4.55
N LEU A 225 17.82 18.91 -4.28
CA LEU A 225 16.87 18.36 -5.24
C LEU A 225 15.80 19.40 -5.59
N SER A 226 15.44 19.48 -6.87
CA SER A 226 14.28 20.24 -7.30
C SER A 226 12.98 19.56 -6.79
N PRO A 227 12.05 20.29 -6.16
CA PRO A 227 10.74 19.76 -5.77
C PRO A 227 9.98 19.15 -6.95
N GLU A 228 10.04 19.76 -8.13
CA GLU A 228 9.45 19.24 -9.37
C GLU A 228 9.99 17.84 -9.71
N ARG A 229 11.31 17.61 -9.60
CA ARG A 229 11.91 16.32 -9.88
C ARG A 229 11.41 15.23 -8.93
N VAL A 230 11.24 15.54 -7.64
CA VAL A 230 10.68 14.61 -6.67
C VAL A 230 9.22 14.31 -6.99
N ALA A 231 8.43 15.32 -7.31
CA ALA A 231 7.04 15.17 -7.71
C ALA A 231 6.89 14.35 -9.00
N ASP A 232 7.83 14.45 -9.94
CA ASP A 232 7.85 13.66 -11.17
C ASP A 232 8.02 12.15 -10.94
N PHE A 233 8.65 11.74 -9.85
CA PHE A 233 8.71 10.31 -9.48
C PHE A 233 7.34 9.77 -9.06
N ILE A 234 6.48 10.62 -8.47
CA ILE A 234 5.17 10.25 -7.92
C ILE A 234 4.08 10.40 -8.99
N ASP A 235 4.08 11.52 -9.71
CA ASP A 235 3.15 11.85 -10.81
C ASP A 235 3.95 12.16 -12.09
N PRO A 236 4.37 11.13 -12.86
CA PRO A 236 5.21 11.34 -14.04
C PRO A 236 4.55 12.25 -15.09
N PRO A 237 5.28 13.20 -15.64
CA PRO A 237 4.76 14.13 -16.63
C PRO A 237 4.42 13.40 -17.95
N ARG A 238 3.25 13.69 -18.53
CA ARG A 238 2.80 13.05 -19.77
C ARG A 238 3.54 13.54 -21.03
N MET A 239 4.07 14.76 -20.98
CA MET A 239 4.62 15.45 -22.14
C MET A 239 6.16 15.50 -22.15
N ARG A 240 6.81 15.03 -21.12
CA ARG A 240 8.26 15.06 -20.94
C ARG A 240 8.73 13.69 -20.44
N ALA A 241 9.76 13.12 -21.08
CA ALA A 241 10.41 11.92 -20.56
C ALA A 241 11.22 12.24 -19.29
N LEU A 242 11.25 11.33 -18.35
CA LEU A 242 12.16 11.40 -17.22
C LEU A 242 13.60 11.14 -17.69
N PRO A 243 14.63 11.63 -16.97
CA PRO A 243 15.98 11.13 -17.13
C PRO A 243 16.01 9.59 -16.98
N ALA A 244 16.86 8.92 -17.74
CA ALA A 244 16.86 7.44 -17.81
C ALA A 244 17.04 6.74 -16.44
N ASP A 245 17.84 7.34 -15.53
CA ASP A 245 18.02 6.83 -14.18
C ASP A 245 16.77 7.05 -13.30
N ASP A 246 16.11 8.19 -13.48
CA ASP A 246 14.86 8.52 -12.76
C ASP A 246 13.74 7.61 -13.25
N GLU A 247 13.61 7.39 -14.57
CA GLU A 247 12.64 6.44 -15.14
C GLU A 247 12.87 5.02 -14.60
N LEU A 248 14.12 4.56 -14.59
CA LEU A 248 14.49 3.25 -14.05
C LEU A 248 14.07 3.11 -12.58
N LEU A 249 14.44 4.07 -11.74
CA LEU A 249 14.22 3.98 -10.30
C LEU A 249 12.78 4.27 -9.89
N SER A 250 12.04 5.10 -10.62
CA SER A 250 10.62 5.36 -10.34
C SER A 250 9.76 4.09 -10.45
N THR A 251 10.22 3.07 -11.21
CA THR A 251 9.55 1.77 -11.26
C THR A 251 9.57 1.01 -9.93
N LEU A 252 10.48 1.35 -9.01
CA LEU A 252 10.46 0.82 -7.64
C LEU A 252 9.38 1.48 -6.77
N LEU A 253 8.86 2.64 -7.16
CA LEU A 253 7.79 3.34 -6.45
C LEU A 253 6.41 3.05 -7.04
N SER A 254 6.29 3.01 -8.38
CA SER A 254 5.00 2.92 -9.08
C SER A 254 4.97 1.85 -10.18
N GLY A 255 5.79 0.81 -10.06
CA GLY A 255 5.88 -0.28 -11.03
C GLY A 255 5.09 -1.52 -10.64
N ALA A 256 5.32 -2.61 -11.38
CA ALA A 256 4.72 -3.91 -11.08
C ALA A 256 5.25 -4.52 -9.76
N LEU A 257 6.48 -4.18 -9.39
CA LEU A 257 7.20 -4.63 -8.18
C LEU A 257 7.60 -3.43 -7.32
N ASP A 258 6.66 -2.54 -7.07
CA ASP A 258 6.91 -1.36 -6.27
C ASP A 258 6.96 -1.67 -4.76
N VAL A 259 7.66 -0.80 -4.06
CA VAL A 259 7.78 -0.88 -2.60
C VAL A 259 6.45 -0.60 -1.91
N ASP A 260 5.53 0.09 -2.58
CA ASP A 260 4.18 0.37 -2.11
C ASP A 260 3.42 -0.95 -1.88
N LYS A 261 3.29 -1.80 -2.91
CA LYS A 261 2.64 -3.13 -2.79
C LYS A 261 3.36 -4.06 -1.81
N LEU A 262 4.69 -4.00 -1.80
CA LEU A 262 5.52 -4.82 -0.92
C LEU A 262 5.39 -4.41 0.55
N ASP A 263 4.97 -3.17 0.85
CA ASP A 263 4.68 -2.71 2.20
C ASP A 263 3.22 -2.94 2.59
N TYR A 264 2.25 -2.40 1.79
CA TYR A 264 0.87 -2.40 2.27
C TYR A 264 0.28 -3.81 2.38
N LEU A 265 0.57 -4.76 1.49
CA LEU A 265 -0.04 -6.09 1.56
C LEU A 265 0.27 -6.81 2.89
N PRO A 266 1.54 -6.99 3.31
CA PRO A 266 1.83 -7.61 4.60
C PRO A 266 1.46 -6.72 5.81
N ARG A 267 1.50 -5.39 5.67
CA ARG A 267 1.10 -4.45 6.73
C ARG A 267 -0.39 -4.54 7.01
N ASP A 268 -1.21 -4.48 5.99
CA ASP A 268 -2.67 -4.59 6.07
C ASP A 268 -3.09 -5.95 6.62
N ALA A 269 -2.49 -7.03 6.10
CA ALA A 269 -2.75 -8.38 6.57
C ALA A 269 -2.44 -8.54 8.06
N ARG A 270 -1.30 -8.00 8.52
CA ARG A 270 -0.91 -8.00 9.93
C ARG A 270 -1.87 -7.18 10.78
N ALA A 271 -2.24 -5.99 10.33
CA ALA A 271 -3.14 -5.09 11.05
C ALA A 271 -4.56 -5.66 11.14
N CYS A 272 -5.04 -6.31 10.09
CA CYS A 272 -6.31 -7.03 10.08
C CYS A 272 -6.24 -8.39 10.81
N ASN A 273 -5.03 -8.87 11.16
CA ASN A 273 -4.79 -10.18 11.75
C ASN A 273 -5.41 -11.33 10.92
N VAL A 274 -5.15 -11.33 9.62
CA VAL A 274 -5.64 -12.35 8.68
C VAL A 274 -4.49 -13.25 8.21
N PRO A 275 -4.76 -14.52 7.83
CA PRO A 275 -3.72 -15.50 7.48
C PRO A 275 -3.17 -15.34 6.06
N TYR A 276 -3.81 -14.53 5.22
CA TYR A 276 -3.40 -14.22 3.85
C TYR A 276 -2.69 -12.86 3.80
N GLY A 277 -2.10 -12.52 2.66
CA GLY A 277 -1.26 -11.32 2.53
C GLY A 277 0.22 -11.55 2.84
N GLY A 278 0.60 -12.81 3.14
CA GLY A 278 1.99 -13.20 3.39
C GLY A 278 2.82 -13.23 2.11
N VAL A 279 3.84 -12.35 2.03
CA VAL A 279 4.78 -12.25 0.91
C VAL A 279 6.20 -12.38 1.45
N ASP A 280 7.04 -13.21 0.81
CA ASP A 280 8.49 -13.23 1.10
C ASP A 280 9.19 -12.03 0.44
N VAL A 281 8.94 -10.85 1.01
CA VAL A 281 9.47 -9.56 0.53
C VAL A 281 10.99 -9.58 0.49
N ALA A 282 11.65 -10.19 1.48
CA ALA A 282 13.12 -10.24 1.55
C ALA A 282 13.72 -11.02 0.37
N ARG A 283 13.14 -12.18 0.04
CA ARG A 283 13.57 -13.01 -1.08
C ARG A 283 13.27 -12.33 -2.42
N LEU A 284 12.13 -11.64 -2.54
CA LEU A 284 11.77 -10.93 -3.76
C LEU A 284 12.73 -9.79 -4.02
N GLN A 285 13.01 -8.95 -3.02
CA GLN A 285 14.00 -7.86 -3.14
C GLN A 285 15.42 -8.39 -3.40
N GLY A 286 15.82 -9.50 -2.76
CA GLY A 286 17.09 -10.18 -3.04
C GLY A 286 17.18 -10.76 -4.46
N ALA A 287 16.06 -10.95 -5.14
CA ALA A 287 16.00 -11.39 -6.52
C ALA A 287 16.03 -10.24 -7.56
N LEU A 288 15.92 -8.98 -7.13
CA LEU A 288 15.96 -7.83 -8.04
C LEU A 288 17.29 -7.73 -8.78
N ARG A 289 17.23 -7.33 -10.04
CA ARG A 289 18.37 -7.11 -10.93
C ARG A 289 18.02 -6.01 -11.94
N ILE A 290 19.01 -5.26 -12.40
CA ILE A 290 18.91 -4.37 -13.55
C ILE A 290 19.42 -5.13 -14.77
N ALA A 291 18.63 -5.19 -15.83
CA ALA A 291 18.98 -5.80 -17.10
C ALA A 291 18.54 -4.92 -18.27
N PRO A 292 19.24 -4.93 -19.41
CA PRO A 292 18.77 -4.27 -20.60
C PRO A 292 17.56 -5.00 -21.19
N ASN A 293 16.58 -4.26 -21.69
CA ASN A 293 15.51 -4.79 -22.53
C ASN A 293 16.02 -5.00 -23.98
N VAL A 294 15.15 -5.44 -24.87
CA VAL A 294 15.49 -5.69 -26.29
C VAL A 294 15.98 -4.44 -27.03
N ASN A 295 15.66 -3.24 -26.52
CA ASN A 295 16.08 -1.95 -27.07
C ASN A 295 17.33 -1.39 -26.38
N GLY A 296 17.95 -2.13 -25.47
CA GLY A 296 19.12 -1.71 -24.70
C GLY A 296 18.81 -0.78 -23.53
N GLN A 297 17.53 -0.45 -23.28
CA GLN A 297 17.12 0.35 -22.11
C GLN A 297 17.19 -0.48 -20.84
N ARG A 298 17.72 0.09 -19.76
CA ARG A 298 17.78 -0.58 -18.45
C ARG A 298 16.39 -0.68 -17.84
N ARG A 299 16.08 -1.84 -17.28
CA ARG A 299 14.86 -2.07 -16.52
C ARG A 299 15.14 -2.93 -15.28
N ILE A 300 14.30 -2.79 -14.26
CA ILE A 300 14.31 -3.67 -13.09
C ILE A 300 13.58 -4.96 -13.44
N VAL A 301 14.26 -6.07 -13.20
CA VAL A 301 13.77 -7.43 -13.44
C VAL A 301 14.01 -8.29 -12.20
N VAL A 302 13.45 -9.47 -12.14
CA VAL A 302 13.78 -10.47 -11.12
C VAL A 302 14.57 -11.62 -11.70
N THR A 303 15.47 -12.21 -10.91
CA THR A 303 16.06 -13.50 -11.27
C THR A 303 15.01 -14.61 -11.14
N HIS A 304 15.26 -15.80 -11.70
CA HIS A 304 14.37 -16.97 -11.57
C HIS A 304 14.02 -17.31 -10.11
N LYS A 305 14.85 -16.89 -9.12
CA LYS A 305 14.58 -17.06 -7.68
C LYS A 305 13.42 -16.21 -7.18
N GLY A 306 13.04 -15.16 -7.92
CA GLY A 306 11.91 -14.28 -7.63
C GLY A 306 10.55 -14.82 -8.11
N ILE A 307 10.51 -15.89 -8.92
CA ILE A 307 9.26 -16.42 -9.49
C ILE A 307 8.27 -16.79 -8.38
N SER A 308 8.67 -17.62 -7.42
CA SER A 308 7.79 -18.07 -6.34
C SER A 308 7.30 -16.93 -5.43
N PRO A 309 8.14 -15.99 -4.96
CA PRO A 309 7.66 -14.82 -4.22
C PRO A 309 6.70 -13.91 -5.03
N LEU A 310 6.86 -13.82 -6.36
CA LEU A 310 5.93 -13.10 -7.23
C LEU A 310 4.55 -13.75 -7.26
N HIS A 311 4.47 -15.07 -7.35
CA HIS A 311 3.21 -15.80 -7.22
C HIS A 311 2.53 -15.51 -5.88
N SER A 312 3.31 -15.52 -4.79
CA SER A 312 2.79 -15.20 -3.45
C SER A 312 2.28 -13.77 -3.37
N LEU A 313 2.97 -12.81 -3.99
CA LEU A 313 2.56 -11.40 -4.04
C LEU A 313 1.21 -11.24 -4.76
N LEU A 314 1.07 -11.86 -5.94
CA LEU A 314 -0.17 -11.81 -6.72
C LEU A 314 -1.33 -12.44 -5.94
N HIS A 315 -1.11 -13.62 -5.37
CA HIS A 315 -2.13 -14.33 -4.61
C HIS A 315 -2.54 -13.57 -3.34
N ALA A 316 -1.55 -13.05 -2.60
CA ALA A 316 -1.81 -12.19 -1.44
C ALA A 316 -2.67 -10.98 -1.81
N ARG A 317 -2.38 -10.32 -2.94
CA ARG A 317 -3.17 -9.19 -3.43
C ARG A 317 -4.61 -9.62 -3.72
N GLN A 318 -4.82 -10.73 -4.43
CA GLN A 318 -6.16 -11.24 -4.73
C GLN A 318 -6.96 -11.52 -3.46
N GLU A 319 -6.39 -12.24 -2.49
CA GLU A 319 -7.06 -12.56 -1.22
C GLU A 319 -7.39 -11.31 -0.40
N MET A 320 -6.50 -10.29 -0.39
CA MET A 320 -6.75 -9.04 0.32
C MET A 320 -7.87 -8.24 -0.33
N PHE A 321 -7.96 -8.21 -1.67
CA PHE A 321 -9.08 -7.57 -2.36
C PHE A 321 -10.41 -8.24 -2.04
N ASP A 322 -10.47 -9.57 -2.13
CA ASP A 322 -11.70 -10.33 -1.91
C ASP A 322 -12.24 -10.20 -0.48
N ASN A 323 -11.36 -10.22 0.50
CA ASN A 323 -11.76 -10.36 1.89
C ASN A 323 -11.74 -9.05 2.67
N ILE A 324 -10.85 -8.11 2.32
CA ILE A 324 -10.63 -6.87 3.08
C ILE A 324 -11.08 -5.63 2.30
N TYR A 325 -10.47 -5.37 1.12
CA TYR A 325 -10.70 -4.09 0.43
C TYR A 325 -12.11 -4.00 -0.18
N TRP A 326 -12.66 -5.12 -0.67
CA TRP A 326 -14.03 -5.19 -1.20
C TRP A 326 -15.06 -5.72 -0.18
N HIS A 327 -14.69 -5.75 1.11
CA HIS A 327 -15.63 -6.20 2.14
C HIS A 327 -16.89 -5.33 2.15
N HIS A 328 -18.05 -5.96 2.02
CA HIS A 328 -19.34 -5.29 1.80
C HIS A 328 -19.68 -4.20 2.82
N THR A 329 -19.34 -4.37 4.10
CA THR A 329 -19.62 -3.37 5.14
C THR A 329 -18.64 -2.18 5.04
N ALA A 330 -17.36 -2.42 4.74
CA ALA A 330 -16.40 -1.34 4.51
C ALA A 330 -16.81 -0.50 3.30
N ARG A 331 -17.17 -1.17 2.20
CA ARG A 331 -17.66 -0.51 0.97
C ARG A 331 -18.94 0.29 1.22
N ALA A 332 -19.90 -0.24 1.99
CA ALA A 332 -21.11 0.50 2.33
C ALA A 332 -20.80 1.81 3.09
N LEU A 333 -19.87 1.79 4.06
CA LEU A 333 -19.42 3.00 4.77
C LEU A 333 -18.71 3.99 3.83
N GLN A 334 -17.92 3.48 2.87
CA GLN A 334 -17.28 4.31 1.85
C GLN A 334 -18.32 5.00 0.95
N MET A 335 -19.35 4.28 0.51
CA MET A 335 -20.43 4.86 -0.31
C MET A 335 -21.22 5.94 0.44
N MET A 336 -21.46 5.75 1.73
CA MET A 336 -22.10 6.77 2.58
C MET A 336 -21.24 8.04 2.66
N LEU A 337 -19.92 7.91 2.85
CA LEU A 337 -18.99 9.05 2.86
C LEU A 337 -18.97 9.75 1.49
N MET A 338 -18.83 8.98 0.43
CA MET A 338 -18.82 9.51 -0.95
C MET A 338 -20.09 10.32 -1.23
N ARG A 339 -21.27 9.81 -0.87
CA ARG A 339 -22.52 10.51 -1.06
C ARG A 339 -22.59 11.79 -0.22
N ALA A 340 -22.15 11.77 1.03
CA ALA A 340 -22.13 12.95 1.89
C ALA A 340 -21.21 14.06 1.33
N VAL A 341 -20.01 13.69 0.85
CA VAL A 341 -19.08 14.62 0.20
C VAL A 341 -19.65 15.14 -1.12
N HIS A 342 -20.21 14.26 -1.95
CA HIS A 342 -20.78 14.64 -3.25
C HIS A 342 -21.94 15.64 -3.10
N ASP A 343 -22.86 15.41 -2.16
CA ASP A 343 -23.97 16.31 -1.91
C ASP A 343 -23.48 17.67 -1.37
N GLY A 344 -22.44 17.68 -0.52
CA GLY A 344 -21.78 18.90 -0.06
C GLY A 344 -21.14 19.71 -1.20
N LEU A 345 -20.46 19.03 -2.14
CA LEU A 345 -19.88 19.67 -3.33
C LEU A 345 -20.95 20.24 -4.26
N LEU A 346 -22.00 19.47 -4.56
CA LEU A 346 -23.08 19.90 -5.45
C LEU A 346 -23.88 21.07 -4.91
N SER A 347 -24.05 21.18 -3.59
CA SER A 347 -24.73 22.31 -2.96
C SER A 347 -23.87 23.57 -2.90
N GLY A 348 -22.57 23.47 -3.17
CA GLY A 348 -21.59 24.55 -2.98
C GLY A 348 -21.21 24.81 -1.51
N ALA A 349 -21.74 24.06 -0.56
CA ALA A 349 -21.37 24.15 0.86
C ALA A 349 -19.96 23.63 1.15
N LEU A 350 -19.47 22.71 0.32
CA LEU A 350 -18.12 22.15 0.36
C LEU A 350 -17.34 22.52 -0.89
N GLN A 351 -16.07 22.92 -0.73
CA GLN A 351 -15.13 23.12 -1.83
C GLN A 351 -14.11 21.98 -1.83
N ALA A 352 -13.72 21.49 -3.03
CA ALA A 352 -12.81 20.35 -3.17
C ALA A 352 -11.44 20.62 -2.53
N GLU A 353 -10.93 21.84 -2.64
CA GLU A 353 -9.64 22.27 -2.08
C GLU A 353 -9.61 22.16 -0.55
N ARG A 354 -10.75 22.34 0.11
CA ARG A 354 -10.86 22.23 1.56
C ARG A 354 -10.58 20.81 2.07
N LEU A 355 -10.83 19.79 1.23
CA LEU A 355 -10.62 18.38 1.59
C LEU A 355 -9.15 18.02 1.75
N VAL A 356 -8.25 18.71 1.05
CA VAL A 356 -6.80 18.41 1.04
C VAL A 356 -6.16 18.54 2.43
N GLY A 357 -6.59 19.52 3.23
CA GLY A 357 -6.04 19.77 4.56
C GLY A 357 -6.67 18.95 5.70
N LEU A 358 -7.73 18.18 5.40
CA LEU A 358 -8.47 17.44 6.42
C LEU A 358 -7.84 16.09 6.74
N ASP A 359 -8.25 15.52 7.88
CA ASP A 359 -7.98 14.14 8.30
C ASP A 359 -9.31 13.37 8.51
N ASP A 360 -9.22 12.06 8.85
CA ASP A 360 -10.39 11.17 8.98
C ASP A 360 -11.43 11.68 10.00
N ALA A 361 -11.00 12.37 11.05
CA ALA A 361 -11.91 12.90 12.06
C ALA A 361 -12.52 14.24 11.63
N SER A 362 -11.69 15.14 11.12
CA SER A 362 -12.11 16.49 10.76
C SER A 362 -13.10 16.55 9.60
N ILE A 363 -13.03 15.62 8.64
CA ILE A 363 -14.02 15.54 7.56
C ILE A 363 -15.42 15.15 8.08
N LEU A 364 -15.52 14.22 9.03
CA LEU A 364 -16.81 13.83 9.60
C LEU A 364 -17.46 14.98 10.36
N VAL A 365 -16.66 15.73 11.14
CA VAL A 365 -17.11 16.94 11.81
C VAL A 365 -17.61 17.99 10.81
N LEU A 366 -16.86 18.20 9.72
CA LEU A 366 -17.25 19.13 8.68
C LEU A 366 -18.57 18.74 8.02
N LEU A 367 -18.74 17.47 7.65
CA LEU A 367 -19.96 16.98 6.98
C LEU A 367 -21.19 16.98 7.91
N ALA A 368 -21.00 16.93 9.23
CA ALA A 368 -22.06 17.03 10.22
C ALA A 368 -22.47 18.49 10.55
N ASP A 369 -21.71 19.48 10.07
CA ASP A 369 -21.99 20.89 10.33
C ASP A 369 -23.33 21.35 9.75
N ALA A 370 -24.01 22.26 10.44
CA ALA A 370 -25.32 22.78 10.06
C ALA A 370 -25.34 23.51 8.67
N SER A 371 -24.19 23.94 8.18
CA SER A 371 -24.04 24.53 6.85
C SER A 371 -24.08 23.50 5.71
N MET A 372 -23.93 22.22 6.01
CA MET A 372 -23.97 21.14 5.03
C MET A 372 -25.42 20.72 4.69
N PRO A 373 -25.67 20.11 3.52
CA PRO A 373 -26.96 19.52 3.18
C PRO A 373 -27.44 18.51 4.25
N ALA A 374 -28.75 18.41 4.44
CA ALA A 374 -29.35 17.47 5.39
C ALA A 374 -28.92 16.01 5.13
N SER A 375 -28.74 15.61 3.87
CA SER A 375 -28.20 14.29 3.48
C SER A 375 -26.78 14.09 3.99
N SER A 376 -25.90 15.09 3.84
CA SER A 376 -24.51 15.03 4.33
C SER A 376 -24.47 14.91 5.84
N GLN A 377 -25.27 15.70 6.57
CA GLN A 377 -25.39 15.64 8.02
C GLN A 377 -25.89 14.28 8.51
N ALA A 378 -26.95 13.74 7.89
CA ALA A 378 -27.54 12.46 8.25
C ALA A 378 -26.55 11.30 8.02
N LEU A 379 -25.85 11.29 6.88
CA LEU A 379 -24.86 10.29 6.53
C LEU A 379 -23.62 10.37 7.45
N ALA A 380 -23.12 11.58 7.73
CA ALA A 380 -22.00 11.78 8.66
C ALA A 380 -22.35 11.28 10.09
N GLY A 381 -23.55 11.61 10.57
CA GLY A 381 -24.04 11.11 11.86
C GLY A 381 -24.19 9.58 11.89
N ALA A 382 -24.66 8.97 10.80
CA ALA A 382 -24.75 7.50 10.71
C ALA A 382 -23.36 6.85 10.67
N LEU A 383 -22.38 7.46 9.96
CA LEU A 383 -21.00 7.02 9.94
C LEU A 383 -20.38 7.11 11.34
N GLU A 384 -20.54 8.20 12.05
CA GLU A 384 -20.00 8.37 13.39
C GLU A 384 -20.56 7.36 14.37
N MET A 385 -21.88 7.13 14.34
CA MET A 385 -22.58 6.14 15.16
C MET A 385 -22.36 4.68 14.72
N ARG A 386 -21.54 4.42 13.71
CA ARG A 386 -21.31 3.08 13.16
C ARG A 386 -22.60 2.39 12.72
N ARG A 387 -23.45 3.07 11.98
CA ARG A 387 -24.68 2.55 11.38
C ARG A 387 -24.50 2.36 9.87
N PRO A 388 -23.80 1.29 9.41
CA PRO A 388 -23.54 1.06 7.99
C PRO A 388 -24.83 0.68 7.26
N TYR A 389 -24.97 1.15 6.04
CA TYR A 389 -26.00 0.67 5.13
C TYR A 389 -25.81 -0.82 4.85
N LYS A 390 -26.88 -1.47 4.43
CA LYS A 390 -26.96 -2.93 4.25
C LYS A 390 -27.19 -3.31 2.80
N GLY A 391 -26.47 -4.32 2.33
CA GLY A 391 -26.67 -4.87 1.00
C GLY A 391 -28.05 -5.56 0.88
N VAL A 392 -28.81 -5.21 -0.16
CA VAL A 392 -30.10 -5.81 -0.48
C VAL A 392 -30.12 -6.49 -1.84
N LEU A 393 -29.19 -6.13 -2.72
CA LEU A 393 -29.00 -6.75 -4.03
C LEU A 393 -27.50 -6.80 -4.34
N GLU A 394 -27.05 -7.91 -4.90
CA GLU A 394 -25.69 -8.09 -5.41
C GLU A 394 -25.77 -8.54 -6.86
N VAL A 395 -25.04 -7.84 -7.75
CA VAL A 395 -24.99 -8.10 -9.17
C VAL A 395 -23.57 -8.47 -9.55
N SER A 396 -23.40 -9.65 -10.16
CA SER A 396 -22.14 -10.16 -10.63
C SER A 396 -22.11 -10.23 -12.16
N ARG A 397 -20.92 -10.41 -12.75
CA ARG A 397 -20.73 -10.42 -14.20
C ARG A 397 -21.66 -11.37 -14.98
N PRO A 398 -22.03 -12.58 -14.49
CA PRO A 398 -23.03 -13.45 -15.15
C PRO A 398 -24.38 -12.79 -15.41
N ALA A 399 -24.74 -11.71 -14.69
CA ALA A 399 -25.94 -10.90 -14.98
C ALA A 399 -25.90 -10.13 -16.32
N GLY A 400 -24.79 -10.24 -17.05
CA GLY A 400 -24.67 -9.81 -18.44
C GLY A 400 -24.89 -8.31 -18.67
N ARG A 401 -26.07 -7.95 -19.25
CA ARG A 401 -26.37 -6.56 -19.60
C ARG A 401 -26.46 -5.65 -18.37
N LEU A 402 -27.18 -6.07 -17.34
CA LEU A 402 -27.36 -5.28 -16.11
C LEU A 402 -26.02 -4.94 -15.47
N TYR A 403 -25.11 -5.94 -15.34
CA TYR A 403 -23.79 -5.69 -14.78
C TYR A 403 -23.04 -4.62 -15.58
N ARG A 404 -22.98 -4.71 -16.91
CA ARG A 404 -22.28 -3.72 -17.74
C ARG A 404 -22.87 -2.31 -17.64
N GLN A 405 -24.20 -2.19 -17.53
CA GLN A 405 -24.86 -0.91 -17.37
C GLN A 405 -24.53 -0.26 -16.03
N LEU A 406 -24.54 -1.03 -14.95
CA LEU A 406 -24.15 -0.57 -13.62
C LEU A 406 -22.65 -0.26 -13.54
N ASP A 407 -21.81 -1.10 -14.12
CA ASP A 407 -20.35 -0.91 -14.16
C ASP A 407 -19.95 0.43 -14.81
N ALA A 408 -20.64 0.83 -15.86
CA ALA A 408 -20.42 2.10 -16.54
C ALA A 408 -20.66 3.32 -15.62
N LEU A 409 -21.48 3.19 -14.58
CA LEU A 409 -21.76 4.27 -13.62
C LEU A 409 -20.59 4.56 -12.68
N TYR A 410 -19.58 3.69 -12.64
CA TYR A 410 -18.35 3.98 -11.89
C TYR A 410 -17.70 5.29 -12.36
N TRP A 411 -17.69 5.53 -13.67
CA TRP A 411 -17.03 6.68 -14.30
C TRP A 411 -17.89 7.94 -14.37
N ASP A 412 -19.16 7.87 -13.92
CA ASP A 412 -20.11 8.98 -13.99
C ASP A 412 -20.88 9.11 -12.66
N ALA A 413 -20.25 9.77 -11.70
CA ALA A 413 -20.82 9.98 -10.36
C ALA A 413 -22.14 10.77 -10.40
N GLN A 414 -22.33 11.70 -11.36
CA GLN A 414 -23.56 12.47 -11.49
C GLN A 414 -24.71 11.59 -11.98
N ARG A 415 -24.49 10.78 -13.01
CA ARG A 415 -25.47 9.81 -13.51
C ARG A 415 -25.79 8.76 -12.46
N ARG A 416 -24.78 8.24 -11.77
CA ARG A 416 -24.98 7.30 -10.64
C ARG A 416 -25.92 7.88 -9.61
N ARG A 417 -25.64 9.12 -9.14
CA ARG A 417 -26.49 9.81 -8.16
C ARG A 417 -27.92 10.01 -8.67
N HIS A 418 -28.10 10.39 -9.93
CA HIS A 418 -29.43 10.55 -10.53
C HIS A 418 -30.23 9.24 -10.53
N ILE A 419 -29.60 8.11 -10.87
CA ILE A 419 -30.26 6.81 -10.86
C ILE A 419 -30.56 6.37 -9.41
N GLU A 420 -29.68 6.62 -8.45
CA GLU A 420 -29.94 6.37 -7.02
C GLU A 420 -31.17 7.13 -6.52
N GLN A 421 -31.31 8.41 -6.88
CA GLN A 421 -32.47 9.23 -6.53
C GLN A 421 -33.76 8.73 -7.20
N ALA A 422 -33.70 8.43 -8.50
CA ALA A 422 -34.85 7.90 -9.23
C ALA A 422 -35.30 6.54 -8.65
N LEU A 423 -34.36 5.68 -8.30
CA LEU A 423 -34.65 4.38 -7.67
C LEU A 423 -35.30 4.56 -6.29
N ALA A 424 -34.76 5.45 -5.46
CA ALA A 424 -35.36 5.74 -4.15
C ALA A 424 -36.81 6.25 -4.28
N ALA A 425 -37.07 7.15 -5.22
CA ALA A 425 -38.41 7.69 -5.47
C ALA A 425 -39.39 6.61 -5.98
N GLU A 426 -38.95 5.77 -6.92
CA GLU A 426 -39.77 4.69 -7.46
C GLU A 426 -40.10 3.64 -6.39
N LEU A 427 -39.09 3.26 -5.55
CA LEU A 427 -39.29 2.36 -4.43
C LEU A 427 -40.23 2.94 -3.38
N ALA A 428 -40.11 4.22 -3.07
CA ALA A 428 -41.02 4.89 -2.13
C ALA A 428 -42.46 4.81 -2.59
N GLN A 429 -42.73 5.04 -3.90
CA GLN A 429 -44.06 4.95 -4.48
C GLN A 429 -44.61 3.51 -4.49
N GLN A 430 -43.78 2.51 -4.89
CA GLN A 430 -44.24 1.11 -5.01
C GLN A 430 -44.45 0.42 -3.65
N LEU A 431 -43.74 0.89 -2.61
CA LEU A 431 -43.79 0.29 -1.28
C LEU A 431 -44.62 1.10 -0.28
N ASP A 432 -45.21 2.23 -0.72
CA ASP A 432 -45.94 3.18 0.14
C ASP A 432 -45.15 3.51 1.43
N THR A 433 -43.86 3.83 1.25
CA THR A 433 -42.91 4.07 2.33
C THR A 433 -42.06 5.28 2.03
N GLU A 434 -41.86 6.17 2.98
CA GLU A 434 -40.95 7.31 2.82
C GLU A 434 -39.49 6.82 2.71
N ILE A 435 -38.84 7.13 1.59
CA ILE A 435 -37.44 6.80 1.32
C ILE A 435 -36.74 8.08 0.87
N ALA A 436 -35.76 8.53 1.65
CA ALA A 436 -34.93 9.67 1.27
C ALA A 436 -33.97 9.29 0.12
N ASP A 437 -33.63 10.24 -0.74
CA ASP A 437 -32.83 10.04 -1.94
C ASP A 437 -31.38 9.56 -1.65
N TYR A 438 -30.91 9.72 -0.42
CA TYR A 438 -29.60 9.24 0.06
C TYR A 438 -29.66 7.89 0.78
N GLU A 439 -30.83 7.29 0.96
CA GLU A 439 -30.98 6.01 1.66
C GLU A 439 -30.80 4.78 0.75
N VAL A 440 -30.63 4.99 -0.55
CA VAL A 440 -30.35 3.94 -1.56
C VAL A 440 -29.11 4.34 -2.33
N LEU A 441 -28.03 3.56 -2.23
CA LEU A 441 -26.75 3.86 -2.84
C LEU A 441 -26.21 2.65 -3.61
N PHE A 442 -25.37 2.91 -4.61
CA PHE A 442 -24.68 1.88 -5.39
C PHE A 442 -23.23 1.77 -4.93
N ASP A 443 -22.84 0.57 -4.52
CA ASP A 443 -21.44 0.19 -4.36
C ASP A 443 -20.94 -0.43 -5.66
N ILE A 444 -20.13 0.34 -6.39
CA ILE A 444 -19.49 -0.08 -7.64
C ILE A 444 -17.99 0.02 -7.43
N PRO A 445 -17.30 -1.08 -7.07
CA PRO A 445 -15.86 -1.05 -6.81
C PRO A 445 -15.07 -0.65 -8.06
N ARG A 446 -13.94 0.03 -7.87
CA ARG A 446 -13.02 0.39 -8.95
C ARG A 446 -12.55 -0.87 -9.69
N PRO A 447 -12.49 -0.85 -11.04
CA PRO A 447 -11.80 -1.89 -11.80
C PRO A 447 -10.30 -1.85 -11.52
N GLU A 448 -9.71 -2.99 -11.19
CA GLU A 448 -8.27 -3.11 -10.89
C GLU A 448 -7.51 -3.72 -12.06
N LYS A 449 -6.27 -3.27 -12.26
CA LYS A 449 -5.36 -3.91 -13.22
C LYS A 449 -4.55 -4.98 -12.51
N TRP A 450 -4.70 -6.22 -12.95
CA TRP A 450 -4.00 -7.40 -12.42
C TRP A 450 -2.75 -7.78 -13.22
N GLU A 451 -2.57 -7.16 -14.38
CA GLU A 451 -1.40 -7.39 -15.21
C GLU A 451 -0.13 -6.94 -14.48
N MET A 452 0.86 -7.84 -14.46
CA MET A 452 2.17 -7.57 -13.88
C MET A 452 3.21 -7.56 -15.00
N ASP A 453 3.64 -6.37 -15.43
CA ASP A 453 4.78 -6.23 -16.36
C ASP A 453 6.10 -6.48 -15.63
N VAL A 454 6.33 -7.72 -15.24
CA VAL A 454 7.56 -8.19 -14.60
C VAL A 454 8.30 -9.11 -15.56
N TRP A 455 9.61 -8.93 -15.64
CA TRP A 455 10.49 -9.78 -16.45
C TRP A 455 11.39 -10.62 -15.55
N VAL A 456 11.63 -11.85 -16.00
CA VAL A 456 12.46 -12.84 -15.32
C VAL A 456 13.75 -13.04 -16.07
N SER A 457 14.87 -12.90 -15.36
CA SER A 457 16.21 -13.14 -15.89
C SER A 457 16.74 -14.50 -15.42
N PHE A 458 17.18 -15.32 -16.38
CA PHE A 458 17.81 -16.61 -16.15
C PHE A 458 19.31 -16.50 -16.45
N ALA A 459 20.16 -16.84 -15.48
CA ALA A 459 21.59 -16.97 -15.72
C ALA A 459 21.92 -18.18 -16.61
N ASN A 460 21.17 -19.26 -16.44
CA ASN A 460 21.21 -20.47 -17.26
C ASN A 460 19.76 -20.80 -17.65
N PRO A 461 19.27 -20.30 -18.79
CA PRO A 461 17.90 -20.53 -19.21
C PRO A 461 17.66 -22.01 -19.52
N PRO A 462 16.47 -22.55 -19.22
CA PRO A 462 16.06 -23.87 -19.71
C PRO A 462 16.10 -23.93 -21.23
N VAL A 463 16.29 -25.13 -21.79
CA VAL A 463 16.27 -25.35 -23.25
C VAL A 463 14.91 -24.89 -23.80
N GLY A 464 14.93 -24.03 -24.81
CA GLY A 464 13.72 -23.46 -25.43
C GLY A 464 13.18 -22.22 -24.77
N MET A 465 13.89 -21.64 -23.78
CA MET A 465 13.53 -20.39 -23.12
C MET A 465 14.65 -19.36 -23.26
N ASP A 466 14.31 -18.10 -23.46
CA ASP A 466 15.27 -17.00 -23.54
C ASP A 466 15.82 -16.63 -22.14
N ALA A 467 16.97 -15.96 -22.11
CA ALA A 467 17.60 -15.51 -20.89
C ALA A 467 16.81 -14.40 -20.16
N LEU A 468 15.93 -13.70 -20.88
CA LEU A 468 15.05 -12.66 -20.33
C LEU A 468 13.66 -12.82 -20.96
N VAL A 469 12.69 -13.20 -20.14
CA VAL A 469 11.30 -13.44 -20.58
C VAL A 469 10.30 -12.76 -19.66
N PRO A 470 9.10 -12.43 -20.16
CA PRO A 470 8.00 -12.01 -19.30
C PRO A 470 7.69 -13.06 -18.22
N TRP A 471 7.29 -12.60 -17.02
CA TRP A 471 6.95 -13.50 -15.92
C TRP A 471 5.82 -14.48 -16.27
N VAL A 472 4.82 -14.03 -17.02
CA VAL A 472 3.72 -14.89 -17.49
C VAL A 472 4.22 -16.04 -18.35
N GLU A 473 5.21 -15.80 -19.20
CA GLU A 473 5.85 -16.84 -20.01
C GLU A 473 6.70 -17.78 -19.14
N ALA A 474 7.48 -17.22 -18.19
CA ALA A 474 8.30 -18.00 -17.26
C ALA A 474 7.47 -18.95 -16.39
N THR A 475 6.18 -18.67 -16.18
CA THR A 475 5.29 -19.41 -15.27
C THR A 475 4.21 -20.20 -16.00
N GLY A 476 3.98 -19.94 -17.27
CA GLY A 476 2.89 -20.54 -18.04
C GLY A 476 1.49 -20.00 -17.69
N LEU A 477 1.39 -18.96 -16.88
CA LEU A 477 0.12 -18.29 -16.60
C LEU A 477 -0.36 -17.55 -17.86
N GLN A 478 -1.67 -17.62 -18.11
CA GLN A 478 -2.25 -16.84 -19.19
C GLN A 478 -2.73 -15.49 -18.68
N PRO A 479 -2.49 -14.37 -19.41
CA PRO A 479 -3.00 -13.04 -19.02
C PRO A 479 -4.52 -13.03 -18.78
N ASP A 480 -5.27 -13.79 -19.57
CA ASP A 480 -6.72 -13.93 -19.44
C ASP A 480 -7.17 -14.57 -18.11
N ASP A 481 -6.34 -15.37 -17.46
CA ASP A 481 -6.69 -16.01 -16.19
C ASP A 481 -6.80 -14.97 -15.08
N LEU A 482 -5.91 -13.98 -15.08
CA LEU A 482 -5.93 -12.88 -14.12
C LEU A 482 -7.14 -11.96 -14.36
N ALA A 483 -7.41 -11.61 -15.61
CA ALA A 483 -8.56 -10.79 -15.95
C ALA A 483 -9.89 -11.48 -15.61
N ARG A 484 -9.99 -12.80 -15.83
CA ARG A 484 -11.18 -13.59 -15.45
C ARG A 484 -11.38 -13.62 -13.94
N TYR A 485 -10.31 -13.74 -13.17
CA TYR A 485 -10.40 -13.73 -11.71
C TYR A 485 -11.07 -12.45 -11.21
N GLU A 486 -10.55 -11.27 -11.58
CA GLU A 486 -11.14 -9.98 -11.19
C GLU A 486 -12.62 -9.88 -11.54
N GLN A 487 -12.96 -10.24 -12.78
CA GLN A 487 -14.31 -10.14 -13.31
C GLN A 487 -15.34 -11.01 -12.55
N HIS A 488 -14.89 -12.10 -11.92
CA HIS A 488 -15.75 -12.96 -11.12
C HIS A 488 -15.86 -12.51 -9.67
N GLN A 489 -14.84 -11.85 -9.13
CA GLN A 489 -14.80 -11.44 -7.73
C GLN A 489 -15.42 -10.05 -7.51
N ARG A 490 -15.27 -9.16 -8.47
CA ARG A 490 -15.81 -7.80 -8.39
C ARG A 490 -17.34 -7.81 -8.47
N ARG A 491 -17.99 -7.35 -7.40
CA ARG A 491 -19.44 -7.34 -7.26
C ARG A 491 -19.97 -5.94 -7.10
N ILE A 492 -21.07 -5.63 -7.80
CA ILE A 492 -21.81 -4.39 -7.68
C ILE A 492 -22.96 -4.64 -6.71
N ARG A 493 -23.17 -3.72 -5.76
CA ARG A 493 -24.20 -3.89 -4.73
C ARG A 493 -25.14 -2.68 -4.68
N VAL A 494 -26.39 -2.94 -4.39
CA VAL A 494 -27.32 -1.92 -3.90
C VAL A 494 -27.30 -2.01 -2.37
N VAL A 495 -26.94 -0.89 -1.73
CA VAL A 495 -26.89 -0.77 -0.26
C VAL A 495 -27.91 0.27 0.20
N VAL A 496 -28.59 0.00 1.29
CA VAL A 496 -29.70 0.82 1.78
C VAL A 496 -29.60 1.08 3.27
N ALA A 497 -30.25 2.13 3.74
CA ALA A 497 -30.42 2.39 5.18
C ALA A 497 -30.98 1.16 5.89
N ASP A 498 -30.48 0.83 7.08
CA ASP A 498 -30.80 -0.43 7.79
C ASP A 498 -32.31 -0.66 7.98
N ARG A 499 -33.08 0.42 8.19
CA ARG A 499 -34.55 0.37 8.31
C ARG A 499 -35.27 -0.16 7.07
N LEU A 500 -34.65 -0.06 5.89
CA LEU A 500 -35.22 -0.52 4.61
C LEU A 500 -34.82 -1.94 4.24
N ARG A 501 -33.85 -2.53 4.95
CA ARG A 501 -33.23 -3.79 4.60
C ARG A 501 -34.24 -4.93 4.44
N GLU A 502 -34.99 -5.22 5.48
CA GLU A 502 -35.92 -6.36 5.48
C GLU A 502 -37.01 -6.23 4.43
N LEU A 503 -37.56 -5.01 4.31
CA LEU A 503 -38.56 -4.68 3.30
C LEU A 503 -38.05 -4.91 1.88
N LEU A 504 -36.89 -4.36 1.55
CA LEU A 504 -36.33 -4.46 0.20
C LEU A 504 -35.75 -5.85 -0.11
N GLN A 505 -35.28 -6.59 0.88
CA GLN A 505 -34.92 -8.00 0.69
C GLN A 505 -36.13 -8.87 0.38
N ALA A 506 -37.27 -8.68 1.08
CA ALA A 506 -38.51 -9.38 0.82
C ALA A 506 -39.11 -9.05 -0.57
N ARG A 507 -38.88 -7.84 -1.08
CA ARG A 507 -39.41 -7.35 -2.36
C ARG A 507 -38.30 -7.20 -3.43
N ARG A 508 -37.20 -7.97 -3.28
CA ARG A 508 -36.04 -7.89 -4.17
C ARG A 508 -36.37 -8.20 -5.63
N ASP A 509 -37.05 -9.33 -5.85
CA ASP A 509 -37.22 -9.88 -7.20
C ASP A 509 -38.45 -9.31 -7.91
N ASP A 510 -39.43 -8.83 -7.18
CA ASP A 510 -40.69 -8.29 -7.73
C ASP A 510 -40.75 -6.75 -7.77
N VAL A 511 -39.95 -6.05 -6.97
CA VAL A 511 -39.93 -4.58 -6.93
C VAL A 511 -38.55 -4.02 -7.23
N LEU A 512 -37.53 -4.35 -6.41
CA LEU A 512 -36.20 -3.70 -6.50
C LEU A 512 -35.50 -3.99 -7.83
N LEU A 513 -35.37 -5.26 -8.22
CA LEU A 513 -34.66 -5.64 -9.45
C LEU A 513 -35.36 -5.09 -10.71
N PRO A 514 -36.69 -5.22 -10.90
CA PRO A 514 -37.37 -4.63 -12.05
C PRO A 514 -37.29 -3.10 -12.13
N ALA A 515 -37.34 -2.39 -10.99
CA ALA A 515 -37.16 -0.94 -10.96
C ALA A 515 -35.74 -0.57 -11.39
N LEU A 516 -34.73 -1.24 -10.88
CA LEU A 516 -33.34 -1.02 -11.23
C LEU A 516 -33.09 -1.27 -12.74
N GLU A 517 -33.59 -2.38 -13.30
CA GLU A 517 -33.44 -2.72 -14.71
C GLU A 517 -34.04 -1.69 -15.64
N ARG A 518 -35.17 -1.06 -15.27
CA ARG A 518 -35.77 0.04 -16.05
C ARG A 518 -34.92 1.31 -16.05
N LEU A 519 -34.37 1.67 -14.88
CA LEU A 519 -33.67 2.93 -14.70
C LEU A 519 -32.26 2.95 -15.30
N VAL A 520 -31.61 1.80 -15.45
CA VAL A 520 -30.26 1.71 -16.00
C VAL A 520 -30.23 1.43 -17.51
N GLN A 521 -31.42 1.25 -18.14
CA GLN A 521 -31.52 1.10 -19.59
C GLN A 521 -31.14 2.38 -20.32
#